data_00044514b9abda4ce5a589b22b3ca898
#
_entry.id   00044514b9abda4ce5a589b22b3ca898
#
_cell.length_a   1.000
_cell.length_b   1.000
_cell.length_c   1.000
_cell.angle_alpha   90.00
_cell.angle_beta   90.00
_cell.angle_gamma   90.00
#
_symmetry.space_group_name_H-M   'P 1'
#
loop_
_entity.id
_entity.type
_entity.pdbx_description
1 polymer ?
#
loop_
_entity_poly.entity_id
_entity_poly.type
_entity_poly.pdbx_seq_one_letter_code
_entity_poly.pdbx_strand_id
1 'polypeptide(L)'
;MIDYQDYPVEAAKLSTVSRRSLGVGYIGLAHHLARQGVKYDDPEAWKLVHDLTEAFQYYLLKSSNKLAEERGTCDGYSHTKYSKGIFPIDTYKKDVDDIVPNDLHLDWGTLRENILLHGLRHSTLSAQMPSESSSVVSLSLIHISEP
;
A
#
# COMPACT_ATOMS: atom_id res chain seq x y z
N MET A 1 17.56 2.68 -4.66
CA MET A 1 17.25 4.10 -4.50
C MET A 1 17.60 4.59 -3.11
N ILE A 2 16.96 4.11 -2.02
CA ILE A 2 17.24 4.55 -0.62
C ILE A 2 18.72 4.52 -0.27
N ASP A 3 19.45 3.50 -0.67
CA ASP A 3 20.89 3.34 -0.33
C ASP A 3 21.84 4.13 -1.26
N TYR A 4 21.36 4.64 -2.38
CA TYR A 4 22.19 5.25 -3.43
C TYR A 4 21.88 6.71 -3.70
N GLN A 5 20.88 7.28 -3.04
CA GLN A 5 20.57 8.70 -3.21
C GLN A 5 21.45 9.56 -2.29
N ASP A 6 21.73 10.77 -2.73
CA ASP A 6 22.39 11.79 -1.90
C ASP A 6 21.38 12.40 -0.94
N TYR A 7 21.78 12.58 0.30
CA TYR A 7 20.98 13.19 1.34
C TYR A 7 21.49 14.58 1.68
N PRO A 8 20.63 15.62 1.66
CA PRO A 8 21.07 16.99 1.90
C PRO A 8 21.54 17.22 3.33
N VAL A 9 21.03 16.43 4.29
CA VAL A 9 21.41 16.51 5.72
C VAL A 9 21.45 15.10 6.34
N GLU A 10 22.33 14.91 7.31
CA GLU A 10 22.51 13.59 7.96
C GLU A 10 21.25 13.09 8.66
N ALA A 11 20.45 13.97 9.26
CA ALA A 11 19.17 13.59 9.88
C ALA A 11 18.19 12.96 8.90
N ALA A 12 18.13 13.45 7.66
CA ALA A 12 17.30 12.88 6.60
C ALA A 12 17.79 11.48 6.22
N LYS A 13 19.10 11.30 6.10
CA LYS A 13 19.72 10.00 5.84
C LYS A 13 19.39 8.99 6.93
N LEU A 14 19.65 9.34 8.18
CA LEU A 14 19.38 8.46 9.34
C LEU A 14 17.89 8.05 9.38
N SER A 15 16.98 9.00 9.24
CA SER A 15 15.54 8.71 9.24
C SER A 15 15.13 7.80 8.08
N THR A 16 15.63 8.07 6.89
CA THR A 16 15.25 7.32 5.68
C THR A 16 15.83 5.91 5.69
N VAL A 17 17.11 5.77 6.02
CA VAL A 17 17.80 4.46 6.02
C VAL A 17 17.25 3.57 7.14
N SER A 18 17.04 4.11 8.35
CA SER A 18 16.54 3.34 9.48
C SER A 18 15.10 2.83 9.31
N ARG A 19 14.24 3.59 8.63
CA ARG A 19 12.84 3.24 8.43
C ARG A 19 12.53 2.62 7.08
N ARG A 20 13.29 2.98 6.06
CA ARG A 20 13.11 2.54 4.66
C ARG A 20 11.66 2.70 4.19
N SER A 21 11.02 3.81 4.58
CA SER A 21 9.62 4.08 4.25
C SER A 21 9.43 4.27 2.76
N LEU A 22 8.42 3.63 2.21
CA LEU A 22 7.92 3.80 0.85
C LEU A 22 6.49 4.32 0.89
N GLY A 23 6.10 5.06 -0.13
CA GLY A 23 4.74 5.49 -0.35
C GLY A 23 4.31 5.01 -1.74
N VAL A 24 3.90 3.75 -1.86
CA VAL A 24 3.39 3.18 -3.11
C VAL A 24 1.88 3.34 -3.13
N GLY A 25 1.35 3.94 -4.18
CA GLY A 25 -0.07 4.09 -4.40
C GLY A 25 -0.41 3.86 -5.87
N TYR A 26 -1.67 3.89 -6.20
CA TYR A 26 -2.15 3.77 -7.58
C TYR A 26 -2.97 5.00 -7.97
N ILE A 27 -2.92 5.34 -9.26
CA ILE A 27 -3.72 6.40 -9.89
C ILE A 27 -4.56 5.79 -11.02
N GLY A 28 -5.54 6.54 -11.50
CA GLY A 28 -6.38 6.08 -12.61
C GLY A 28 -7.51 5.14 -12.20
N LEU A 29 -7.94 5.15 -10.92
CA LEU A 29 -9.04 4.30 -10.45
C LEU A 29 -10.33 4.58 -11.23
N ALA A 30 -10.65 5.86 -11.50
CA ALA A 30 -11.82 6.22 -12.31
C ALA A 30 -11.79 5.57 -13.69
N HIS A 31 -10.64 5.64 -14.36
CA HIS A 31 -10.44 5.01 -15.67
C HIS A 31 -10.55 3.48 -15.59
N HIS A 32 -10.02 2.88 -14.54
CA HIS A 32 -10.12 1.44 -14.31
C HIS A 32 -11.60 1.00 -14.19
N LEU A 33 -12.38 1.69 -13.35
CA LEU A 33 -13.81 1.40 -13.18
C LEU A 33 -14.60 1.64 -14.48
N ALA A 34 -14.33 2.74 -15.17
CA ALA A 34 -14.99 3.03 -16.45
C ALA A 34 -14.72 1.95 -17.51
N ARG A 35 -13.51 1.40 -17.56
CA ARG A 35 -13.19 0.28 -18.46
C ARG A 35 -13.94 -1.01 -18.12
N GLN A 36 -14.32 -1.19 -16.86
CA GLN A 36 -15.18 -2.30 -16.43
C GLN A 36 -16.68 -2.00 -16.64
N GLY A 37 -17.03 -0.78 -17.08
CA GLY A 37 -18.41 -0.36 -17.24
C GLY A 37 -19.14 -0.06 -15.93
N VAL A 38 -18.40 0.19 -14.85
CA VAL A 38 -18.92 0.35 -13.49
C VAL A 38 -18.76 1.79 -13.03
N LYS A 39 -19.76 2.35 -12.36
CA LYS A 39 -19.71 3.69 -11.76
C LYS A 39 -19.20 3.64 -10.32
N TYR A 40 -18.74 4.78 -9.79
CA TYR A 40 -18.22 4.87 -8.43
C TYR A 40 -19.22 4.51 -7.32
N ASP A 41 -20.50 4.80 -7.55
CA ASP A 41 -21.60 4.58 -6.62
C ASP A 41 -22.24 3.20 -6.75
N ASP A 42 -21.80 2.39 -7.71
CA ASP A 42 -22.28 1.03 -7.87
C ASP A 42 -21.66 0.09 -6.79
N PRO A 43 -22.47 -0.81 -6.19
CA PRO A 43 -21.94 -1.81 -5.26
C PRO A 43 -20.84 -2.70 -5.88
N GLU A 44 -20.90 -2.93 -7.17
CA GLU A 44 -19.86 -3.67 -7.91
C GLU A 44 -18.52 -2.92 -7.92
N ALA A 45 -18.54 -1.58 -7.98
CA ALA A 45 -17.32 -0.79 -7.87
C ALA A 45 -16.65 -0.97 -6.50
N TRP A 46 -17.43 -1.01 -5.43
CA TRP A 46 -16.90 -1.19 -4.08
C TRP A 46 -16.19 -2.53 -3.93
N LYS A 47 -16.79 -3.59 -4.49
CA LYS A 47 -16.15 -4.91 -4.52
C LYS A 47 -14.86 -4.90 -5.34
N LEU A 48 -14.88 -4.34 -6.56
CA LEU A 48 -13.67 -4.24 -7.40
C LEU A 48 -12.54 -3.46 -6.71
N VAL A 49 -12.88 -2.38 -6.02
CA VAL A 49 -11.90 -1.58 -5.25
C VAL A 49 -11.38 -2.37 -4.05
N HIS A 50 -12.24 -3.11 -3.36
CA HIS A 50 -11.84 -3.96 -2.25
C HIS A 50 -10.83 -5.01 -2.71
N ASP A 51 -11.16 -5.79 -3.74
CA ASP A 51 -10.31 -6.85 -4.28
C ASP A 51 -8.97 -6.30 -4.79
N LEU A 52 -9.00 -5.16 -5.49
CA LEU A 52 -7.80 -4.47 -5.97
C LEU A 52 -6.91 -4.03 -4.79
N THR A 53 -7.51 -3.44 -3.76
CA THR A 53 -6.77 -2.92 -2.61
C THR A 53 -6.23 -4.05 -1.74
N GLU A 54 -6.97 -5.14 -1.58
CA GLU A 54 -6.50 -6.35 -0.92
C GLU A 54 -5.24 -6.88 -1.62
N ALA A 55 -5.32 -7.13 -2.93
CA ALA A 55 -4.20 -7.64 -3.71
C ALA A 55 -2.99 -6.71 -3.63
N PHE A 56 -3.21 -5.40 -3.79
CA PHE A 56 -2.17 -4.39 -3.70
C PHE A 56 -1.43 -4.42 -2.35
N GLN A 57 -2.17 -4.38 -1.25
CA GLN A 57 -1.58 -4.41 0.08
C GLN A 57 -0.89 -5.74 0.40
N TYR A 58 -1.51 -6.85 0.01
CA TYR A 58 -0.95 -8.19 0.19
C TYR A 58 0.41 -8.34 -0.49
N TYR A 59 0.49 -8.00 -1.78
CA TYR A 59 1.73 -8.16 -2.54
C TYR A 59 2.82 -7.17 -2.14
N LEU A 60 2.49 -5.98 -1.69
CA LEU A 60 3.45 -5.05 -1.11
C LEU A 60 4.09 -5.63 0.16
N LEU A 61 3.28 -6.15 1.07
CA LEU A 61 3.77 -6.78 2.31
C LEU A 61 4.58 -8.03 2.01
N LYS A 62 4.10 -8.91 1.14
CA LYS A 62 4.79 -10.13 0.72
C LYS A 62 6.15 -9.83 0.10
N SER A 63 6.24 -8.82 -0.76
CA SER A 63 7.50 -8.40 -1.39
C SER A 63 8.47 -7.81 -0.37
N SER A 64 7.96 -6.99 0.56
CA SER A 64 8.80 -6.42 1.63
C SER A 64 9.28 -7.49 2.62
N ASN A 65 8.46 -8.50 2.90
CA ASN A 65 8.84 -9.64 3.73
C ASN A 65 9.94 -10.49 3.05
N LYS A 66 9.79 -10.78 1.78
CA LYS A 66 10.83 -11.48 1.00
C LYS A 66 12.15 -10.70 1.00
N LEU A 67 12.09 -9.38 0.82
CA LEU A 67 13.29 -8.54 0.92
C LEU A 67 13.90 -8.51 2.32
N ALA A 68 13.08 -8.64 3.36
CA ALA A 68 13.58 -8.75 4.73
C ALA A 68 14.29 -10.10 4.97
N GLU A 69 13.78 -11.19 4.43
CA GLU A 69 14.42 -12.50 4.46
C GLU A 69 15.79 -12.47 3.77
N GLU A 70 15.90 -11.81 2.62
CA GLU A 70 17.14 -11.73 1.83
C GLU A 70 18.16 -10.73 2.40
N ARG A 71 17.73 -9.61 2.99
CA ARG A 71 18.58 -8.43 3.30
C ARG A 71 18.44 -7.91 4.72
N GLY A 72 17.67 -8.60 5.56
CA GLY A 72 17.33 -8.15 6.91
C GLY A 72 16.20 -7.11 6.94
N THR A 73 15.64 -6.91 8.11
CA THR A 73 14.61 -5.89 8.38
C THR A 73 15.17 -4.47 8.32
N CYS A 74 14.29 -3.45 8.29
CA CYS A 74 14.72 -2.10 8.61
C CYS A 74 14.94 -1.96 10.14
N ASP A 75 15.83 -1.07 10.56
CA ASP A 75 16.16 -0.88 11.99
C ASP A 75 14.94 -0.47 12.82
N GLY A 76 14.01 0.30 12.20
CA GLY A 76 12.78 0.74 12.85
C GLY A 76 11.66 -0.31 12.87
N TYR A 77 11.88 -1.54 12.39
CA TYR A 77 10.84 -2.58 12.32
C TYR A 77 10.19 -2.87 13.68
N SER A 78 10.99 -3.00 14.75
CA SER A 78 10.51 -3.29 16.11
C SER A 78 9.52 -2.27 16.67
N HIS A 79 9.54 -1.04 16.14
CA HIS A 79 8.63 0.04 16.52
C HIS A 79 7.35 0.09 15.65
N THR A 80 7.21 -0.79 14.67
CA THR A 80 6.01 -0.87 13.81
C THR A 80 4.92 -1.74 14.46
N LYS A 81 3.68 -1.54 14.03
CA LYS A 81 2.57 -2.44 14.41
C LYS A 81 2.76 -3.85 13.84
N TYR A 82 3.42 -3.96 12.70
CA TYR A 82 3.69 -5.25 12.04
C TYR A 82 4.55 -6.19 12.89
N SER A 83 5.50 -5.65 13.68
CA SER A 83 6.30 -6.46 14.60
C SER A 83 5.49 -7.12 15.72
N LYS A 84 4.28 -6.59 15.97
CA LYS A 84 3.30 -7.13 16.93
C LYS A 84 2.21 -7.96 16.23
N GLY A 85 2.35 -8.23 14.94
CA GLY A 85 1.34 -8.94 14.16
C GLY A 85 0.07 -8.15 13.89
N ILE A 86 0.07 -6.82 14.07
CA ILE A 86 -1.08 -5.95 13.83
C ILE A 86 -1.00 -5.36 12.43
N PHE A 87 -1.99 -5.66 11.61
CA PHE A 87 -2.10 -5.23 10.21
C PHE A 87 -3.18 -4.16 10.05
N PRO A 88 -3.21 -3.41 8.94
CA PRO A 88 -4.26 -2.43 8.68
C PRO A 88 -5.67 -3.00 8.81
N ILE A 89 -5.89 -4.23 8.35
CA ILE A 89 -7.17 -4.93 8.45
C ILE A 89 -7.64 -5.19 9.89
N ASP A 90 -6.72 -5.19 10.85
CA ASP A 90 -7.07 -5.40 12.27
C ASP A 90 -7.53 -4.10 12.95
N THR A 91 -7.28 -2.93 12.33
CA THR A 91 -7.48 -1.61 12.95
C THR A 91 -8.35 -0.65 12.13
N TYR A 92 -9.02 -1.12 11.08
CA TYR A 92 -9.93 -0.29 10.30
C TYR A 92 -11.25 -0.04 11.03
N LYS A 93 -12.03 0.94 10.54
CA LYS A 93 -13.32 1.29 11.11
C LYS A 93 -14.37 0.24 10.71
N LYS A 94 -14.89 -0.50 11.69
CA LYS A 94 -15.79 -1.64 11.46
C LYS A 94 -17.14 -1.28 10.81
N ASP A 95 -17.59 -0.04 10.94
CA ASP A 95 -18.83 0.43 10.29
C ASP A 95 -18.82 0.26 8.77
N VAL A 96 -17.64 0.08 8.17
CA VAL A 96 -17.50 -0.20 6.74
C VAL A 96 -18.05 -1.57 6.37
N ASP A 97 -18.03 -2.53 7.28
CA ASP A 97 -18.54 -3.91 7.05
C ASP A 97 -20.05 -3.94 6.79
N ASP A 98 -20.78 -2.91 7.26
CA ASP A 98 -22.22 -2.77 7.01
C ASP A 98 -22.51 -2.32 5.56
N ILE A 99 -21.51 -1.81 4.86
CA ILE A 99 -21.65 -1.24 3.52
C ILE A 99 -21.08 -2.18 2.46
N VAL A 100 -19.93 -2.77 2.72
CA VAL A 100 -19.20 -3.62 1.76
C VAL A 100 -18.78 -4.92 2.43
N PRO A 101 -19.02 -6.08 1.80
CA PRO A 101 -18.47 -7.36 2.25
C PRO A 101 -16.94 -7.25 2.36
N ASN A 102 -16.39 -7.75 3.46
CA ASN A 102 -14.96 -7.68 3.77
C ASN A 102 -14.25 -9.04 3.62
N ASP A 103 -14.77 -9.92 2.79
CA ASP A 103 -14.19 -11.23 2.52
C ASP A 103 -12.81 -11.08 1.89
N LEU A 104 -11.80 -11.60 2.59
CA LEU A 104 -10.43 -11.64 2.09
C LEU A 104 -10.22 -12.91 1.29
N HIS A 105 -9.61 -12.77 0.11
CA HIS A 105 -9.42 -13.87 -0.83
C HIS A 105 -7.98 -14.43 -0.84
N LEU A 106 -7.02 -13.70 -0.27
CA LEU A 106 -5.61 -14.07 -0.25
C LEU A 106 -5.20 -14.69 1.10
N ASP A 107 -4.12 -15.45 1.11
CA ASP A 107 -3.65 -16.16 2.30
C ASP A 107 -2.91 -15.24 3.29
N TRP A 108 -3.68 -14.44 3.98
CA TRP A 108 -3.18 -13.52 5.00
C TRP A 108 -2.62 -14.23 6.24
N GLY A 109 -3.08 -15.46 6.51
CA GLY A 109 -2.59 -16.27 7.63
C GLY A 109 -1.11 -16.57 7.47
N THR A 110 -0.74 -17.26 6.40
CA THR A 110 0.64 -17.58 6.08
C THR A 110 1.52 -16.33 5.94
N LEU A 111 1.00 -15.26 5.32
CA LEU A 111 1.75 -14.01 5.21
C LEU A 111 2.06 -13.40 6.58
N ARG A 112 1.09 -13.42 7.51
CA ARG A 112 1.27 -12.91 8.87
C ARG A 112 2.34 -13.70 9.63
N GLU A 113 2.32 -15.02 9.55
CA GLU A 113 3.33 -15.89 10.15
C GLU A 113 4.73 -15.59 9.60
N ASN A 114 4.87 -15.49 8.30
CA ASN A 114 6.14 -15.15 7.65
C ASN A 114 6.65 -13.74 8.05
N ILE A 115 5.76 -12.77 8.20
CA ILE A 115 6.15 -11.42 8.64
C ILE A 115 6.57 -11.43 10.12
N LEU A 116 5.95 -12.23 10.96
CA LEU A 116 6.39 -12.39 12.35
C LEU A 116 7.75 -13.09 12.45
N LEU A 117 8.04 -14.02 11.53
CA LEU A 117 9.30 -14.75 11.50
C LEU A 117 10.46 -13.93 10.91
N HIS A 118 10.27 -13.32 9.75
CA HIS A 118 11.33 -12.65 8.97
C HIS A 118 11.26 -11.13 9.03
N GLY A 119 10.14 -10.57 9.49
CA GLY A 119 9.91 -9.13 9.54
C GLY A 119 9.60 -8.48 8.20
N LEU A 120 9.76 -7.15 8.15
CA LEU A 120 9.61 -6.34 6.93
C LEU A 120 10.85 -5.50 6.68
N ARG A 121 11.22 -5.36 5.40
CA ARG A 121 12.30 -4.47 4.95
C ARG A 121 11.93 -3.00 5.05
N HIS A 122 10.64 -2.68 5.05
CA HIS A 122 10.11 -1.31 5.02
C HIS A 122 9.13 -1.10 6.17
N SER A 123 9.28 0.02 6.89
CA SER A 123 8.38 0.34 8.02
C SER A 123 6.99 0.79 7.56
N THR A 124 6.90 1.37 6.37
CA THR A 124 5.67 1.82 5.70
C THR A 124 5.79 1.49 4.22
N LEU A 125 4.71 1.08 3.59
CA LEU A 125 4.72 0.62 2.20
C LEU A 125 3.72 1.37 1.33
N SER A 126 2.46 1.48 1.76
CA SER A 126 1.40 2.05 0.96
C SER A 126 1.06 3.48 1.39
N ALA A 127 0.81 4.34 0.42
CA ALA A 127 0.28 5.67 0.61
C ALA A 127 -0.54 6.05 -0.61
N GLN A 128 -1.82 6.35 -0.42
CA GLN A 128 -2.66 6.84 -1.50
C GLN A 128 -2.47 8.35 -1.63
N MET A 129 -1.93 8.76 -2.78
CA MET A 129 -1.62 10.16 -3.06
C MET A 129 -2.80 10.87 -3.75
N PRO A 130 -2.87 12.21 -3.71
CA PRO A 130 -3.87 13.01 -4.43
C PRO A 130 -3.66 13.04 -5.95
N SER A 131 -2.55 12.56 -6.47
CA SER A 131 -2.23 12.38 -7.90
C SER A 131 -2.08 13.66 -8.73
N GLU A 132 -1.97 14.83 -8.14
CA GLU A 132 -1.94 16.12 -8.84
C GLU A 132 -0.95 16.14 -10.03
N SER A 133 0.33 16.21 -9.76
CA SER A 133 1.36 16.29 -10.83
C SER A 133 1.50 15.00 -11.62
N SER A 134 1.37 13.84 -10.98
CA SER A 134 1.46 12.55 -11.66
C SER A 134 0.29 12.30 -12.62
N SER A 135 -0.89 12.84 -12.32
CA SER A 135 -2.04 12.78 -13.23
C SER A 135 -1.83 13.61 -14.50
N VAL A 136 -1.15 14.74 -14.39
CA VAL A 136 -0.77 15.55 -15.56
C VAL A 136 0.18 14.77 -16.47
N VAL A 137 1.19 14.11 -15.91
CA VAL A 137 2.14 13.28 -16.66
C VAL A 137 1.44 12.10 -17.35
N SER A 138 0.51 11.45 -16.66
CA SER A 138 -0.25 10.31 -17.20
C SER A 138 -1.43 10.72 -18.09
N LEU A 139 -1.69 12.01 -18.26
CA LEU A 139 -2.85 12.58 -18.99
C LEU A 139 -4.21 12.12 -18.42
N SER A 140 -4.24 11.57 -17.22
CA SER A 140 -5.46 10.93 -16.69
C SER A 140 -6.54 11.91 -16.24
N LEU A 141 -6.18 13.15 -15.88
CA LEU A 141 -7.12 14.20 -15.49
C LEU A 141 -7.39 15.24 -16.59
N ILE A 142 -6.52 15.39 -17.57
CA ILE A 142 -6.70 16.35 -18.67
C ILE A 142 -7.93 16.02 -19.50
N HIS A 143 -8.21 14.75 -19.70
CA HIS A 143 -9.39 14.30 -20.47
C HIS A 143 -10.71 14.36 -19.70
N ILE A 144 -10.70 14.66 -18.40
CA ILE A 144 -11.92 14.82 -17.60
C ILE A 144 -12.37 16.27 -17.54
N SER A 145 -11.48 17.22 -17.84
CA SER A 145 -11.74 18.67 -17.73
C SER A 145 -12.03 19.36 -19.06
N GLU A 146 -12.06 18.65 -20.18
CA GLU A 146 -12.54 19.24 -21.42
C GLU A 146 -14.06 19.02 -21.56
N PRO A 147 -14.84 20.11 -21.76
CA PRO A 147 -16.31 20.04 -21.97
C PRO A 147 -16.68 19.41 -23.32
#